data_4b2a478760121f49918877119d3ffd62
#
_entry.id   4b2a478760121f49918877119d3ffd62
#
_cell.length_a   1.000
_cell.length_b   1.000
_cell.length_c   1.000
_cell.angle_alpha   90.00
_cell.angle_beta   90.00
_cell.angle_gamma   90.00
#
_symmetry.space_group_name_H-M   'P 1'
#
loop_
_entity.id
_entity.type
_entity.pdbx_description
1 polymer ?
#
loop_
_entity_poly.entity_id
_entity_poly.type
_entity_poly.pdbx_seq_one_letter_code
_entity_poly.pdbx_strand_id
1 'polypeptide(L)'
;MRVVVVGAGLGGVVAAVGLHRQGHQVTLYERGAELREAGTGVVIMHNGLRALEELGYDTRGRSTPARSAGLRDWRGRPLLITDAVRAQREVGSMTVADRAELHRTLRAPLPAEAVRTATPVERLEPGVDAVEVFSGGERVQEADAVIVADGIGSRLRGQLFPGHSGLRRVGRMDLRGTLPRPAGLDVEELLAGILIDRRTGGMFGLFPIGADGLYWFTDSVLPEPVPGPEEAREQMLTLMADWHPAVPALLAATVADDVYVDPIACLAEPLPAFATGRIALLGDAAHAMTPDLGQGASQAFEDAAALAHHLSGAGPAEVAERLLRYDAQRRPRANRLMRAAERQSRLTSQTGAAAWARDTLLRAIPARLATRQLAAIWNA
;
A
#
# COMPACT_ATOMS: atom_id res chain seq x y z
N MET A 1 -7.48 -16.25 22.93
CA MET A 1 -7.90 -17.07 21.79
C MET A 1 -6.68 -17.46 20.97
N ARG A 2 -6.76 -18.55 20.23
CA ARG A 2 -5.77 -18.96 19.20
C ARG A 2 -6.14 -18.23 17.89
N VAL A 3 -5.25 -17.37 17.44
CA VAL A 3 -5.48 -16.61 16.20
C VAL A 3 -4.38 -16.95 15.21
N VAL A 4 -4.77 -17.32 14.00
CA VAL A 4 -3.85 -17.53 12.88
C VAL A 4 -3.90 -16.30 11.97
N VAL A 5 -2.73 -15.78 11.59
CA VAL A 5 -2.56 -14.78 10.55
C VAL A 5 -1.82 -15.42 9.38
N VAL A 6 -2.36 -15.29 8.17
CA VAL A 6 -1.79 -15.89 6.96
C VAL A 6 -1.19 -14.79 6.08
N GLY A 7 0.14 -14.80 5.94
CA GLY A 7 0.90 -13.83 5.17
C GLY A 7 1.63 -12.82 6.06
N ALA A 8 2.95 -12.79 5.97
CA ALA A 8 3.82 -11.91 6.74
C ALA A 8 4.21 -10.61 5.97
N GLY A 9 3.33 -10.09 5.12
CA GLY A 9 3.45 -8.73 4.58
C GLY A 9 3.21 -7.69 5.68
N LEU A 10 3.41 -6.39 5.37
CA LEU A 10 3.27 -5.31 6.36
C LEU A 10 1.95 -5.36 7.13
N GLY A 11 0.81 -5.55 6.43
CA GLY A 11 -0.50 -5.63 7.08
C GLY A 11 -0.64 -6.85 7.99
N GLY A 12 -0.19 -8.03 7.56
CA GLY A 12 -0.26 -9.25 8.35
C GLY A 12 0.60 -9.19 9.60
N VAL A 13 1.82 -8.64 9.49
CA VAL A 13 2.71 -8.41 10.64
C VAL A 13 2.07 -7.47 11.66
N VAL A 14 1.52 -6.35 11.20
CA VAL A 14 0.89 -5.35 12.09
C VAL A 14 -0.35 -5.94 12.77
N ALA A 15 -1.15 -6.73 12.05
CA ALA A 15 -2.30 -7.43 12.63
C ALA A 15 -1.85 -8.47 13.67
N ALA A 16 -0.82 -9.26 13.37
CA ALA A 16 -0.29 -10.26 14.30
C ALA A 16 0.21 -9.61 15.60
N VAL A 17 0.97 -8.51 15.49
CA VAL A 17 1.46 -7.76 16.66
C VAL A 17 0.30 -7.12 17.44
N GLY A 18 -0.65 -6.49 16.75
CA GLY A 18 -1.82 -5.89 17.40
C GLY A 18 -2.62 -6.91 18.21
N LEU A 19 -2.90 -8.06 17.63
CA LEU A 19 -3.62 -9.16 18.27
C LEU A 19 -2.80 -9.79 19.42
N HIS A 20 -1.48 -9.95 19.24
CA HIS A 20 -0.60 -10.43 20.30
C HIS A 20 -0.59 -9.49 21.52
N ARG A 21 -0.53 -8.17 21.28
CA ARG A 21 -0.60 -7.16 22.36
C ARG A 21 -1.95 -7.18 23.10
N GLN A 22 -3.02 -7.67 22.47
CA GLN A 22 -4.31 -7.89 23.12
C GLN A 22 -4.38 -9.22 23.90
N GLY A 23 -3.26 -9.95 24.03
CA GLY A 23 -3.18 -11.19 24.79
C GLY A 23 -3.66 -12.44 24.05
N HIS A 24 -3.82 -12.37 22.72
CA HIS A 24 -4.13 -13.56 21.94
C HIS A 24 -2.87 -14.39 21.67
N GLN A 25 -3.06 -15.71 21.59
CA GLN A 25 -2.01 -16.63 21.12
C GLN A 25 -2.00 -16.59 19.59
N VAL A 26 -1.02 -15.86 19.03
CA VAL A 26 -0.94 -15.62 17.59
C VAL A 26 0.08 -16.55 16.94
N THR A 27 -0.30 -17.14 15.79
CA THR A 27 0.64 -17.80 14.87
C THR A 27 0.57 -17.07 13.52
N LEU A 28 1.71 -16.57 13.04
CA LEU A 28 1.86 -15.91 11.74
C LEU A 28 2.53 -16.86 10.75
N TYR A 29 1.79 -17.27 9.73
CA TYR A 29 2.29 -18.13 8.66
C TYR A 29 2.76 -17.32 7.45
N GLU A 30 3.95 -17.69 6.93
CA GLU A 30 4.52 -17.14 5.72
C GLU A 30 4.94 -18.25 4.76
N ARG A 31 4.57 -18.12 3.49
CA ARG A 31 4.92 -19.10 2.45
C ARG A 31 6.39 -19.09 2.05
N GLY A 32 7.04 -17.93 2.13
CA GLY A 32 8.46 -17.76 1.86
C GLY A 32 9.32 -18.49 2.88
N ALA A 33 10.47 -19.02 2.46
CA ALA A 33 11.45 -19.63 3.36
C ALA A 33 11.99 -18.60 4.38
N GLU A 34 12.02 -17.34 3.97
CA GLU A 34 12.45 -16.21 4.79
C GLU A 34 11.42 -15.08 4.69
N LEU A 35 11.39 -14.22 5.68
CA LEU A 35 10.61 -12.99 5.61
C LEU A 35 11.29 -12.04 4.61
N ARG A 36 10.54 -11.61 3.60
CA ARG A 36 11.08 -10.71 2.59
C ARG A 36 11.45 -9.37 3.23
N GLU A 37 12.73 -9.13 3.36
CA GLU A 37 13.31 -7.84 3.74
C GLU A 37 13.66 -7.00 2.50
N ALA A 38 13.27 -7.44 1.30
CA ALA A 38 13.50 -6.71 0.05
C ALA A 38 12.33 -5.77 -0.25
N GLY A 39 12.64 -4.65 -0.82
CA GLY A 39 11.64 -3.69 -1.28
C GLY A 39 12.19 -2.28 -1.33
N THR A 40 11.44 -1.44 -2.00
CA THR A 40 11.68 -0.01 -2.13
C THR A 40 11.01 0.78 -0.99
N GLY A 41 10.89 2.09 -1.16
CA GLY A 41 10.11 2.93 -0.28
C GLY A 41 8.63 2.53 -0.23
N VAL A 42 8.02 2.71 0.91
CA VAL A 42 6.57 2.61 1.08
C VAL A 42 6.05 3.92 1.67
N VAL A 43 5.02 4.47 1.01
CA VAL A 43 4.35 5.67 1.47
C VAL A 43 3.32 5.30 2.53
N ILE A 44 3.37 5.96 3.67
CA ILE A 44 2.40 5.82 4.76
C ILE A 44 1.74 7.18 4.97
N MET A 45 0.45 7.23 4.75
CA MET A 45 -0.36 8.42 4.93
C MET A 45 -0.77 8.60 6.40
N HIS A 46 -1.27 9.77 6.75
CA HIS A 46 -1.67 10.14 8.10
C HIS A 46 -2.57 9.11 8.79
N ASN A 47 -3.57 8.60 8.09
CA ASN A 47 -4.47 7.57 8.61
C ASN A 47 -3.73 6.27 8.96
N GLY A 48 -2.75 5.88 8.15
CA GLY A 48 -1.90 4.71 8.45
C GLY A 48 -0.97 4.93 9.64
N LEU A 49 -0.40 6.14 9.79
CA LEU A 49 0.40 6.50 10.96
C LEU A 49 -0.44 6.44 12.25
N ARG A 50 -1.65 7.01 12.22
CA ARG A 50 -2.59 6.93 13.35
C ARG A 50 -2.95 5.49 13.72
N ALA A 51 -3.24 4.65 12.72
CA ALA A 51 -3.53 3.23 12.97
C ALA A 51 -2.35 2.50 13.63
N LEU A 52 -1.11 2.83 13.24
CA LEU A 52 0.09 2.31 13.90
C LEU A 52 0.20 2.82 15.35
N GLU A 53 -0.09 4.10 15.61
CA GLU A 53 -0.12 4.67 16.97
C GLU A 53 -1.16 3.99 17.87
N GLU A 54 -2.37 3.74 17.35
CA GLU A 54 -3.43 3.00 18.05
C GLU A 54 -2.97 1.58 18.44
N LEU A 55 -2.11 0.97 17.63
CA LEU A 55 -1.49 -0.31 17.90
C LEU A 55 -0.24 -0.23 18.79
N GLY A 56 0.13 0.97 19.27
CA GLY A 56 1.24 1.19 20.19
C GLY A 56 2.61 1.31 19.51
N TYR A 57 2.69 1.66 18.24
CA TYR A 57 3.95 2.03 17.59
C TYR A 57 4.24 3.53 17.74
N ASP A 58 5.50 3.88 17.93
CA ASP A 58 5.93 5.29 17.95
C ASP A 58 6.18 5.78 16.51
N THR A 59 5.32 6.68 16.06
CA THR A 59 5.42 7.30 14.72
C THR A 59 5.93 8.73 14.77
N ARG A 60 6.23 9.28 15.96
CA ARG A 60 6.72 10.66 16.12
C ARG A 60 8.06 10.86 15.41
N GLY A 61 8.19 12.02 14.77
CA GLY A 61 9.40 12.38 14.03
C GLY A 61 9.56 11.66 12.68
N ARG A 62 8.61 10.85 12.25
CA ARG A 62 8.64 10.13 10.97
C ARG A 62 8.02 10.90 9.79
N SER A 63 7.68 12.20 9.98
CA SER A 63 7.18 12.98 8.86
C SER A 63 8.29 13.27 7.86
N THR A 64 7.95 13.16 6.57
CA THR A 64 8.86 13.49 5.48
C THR A 64 8.91 15.00 5.30
N PRO A 65 10.03 15.68 5.55
CA PRO A 65 10.13 17.11 5.33
C PRO A 65 10.14 17.42 3.84
N ALA A 66 9.21 18.26 3.41
CA ALA A 66 9.18 18.81 2.06
C ALA A 66 8.74 20.28 2.14
N ARG A 67 9.21 21.12 1.20
CA ARG A 67 8.80 22.53 1.15
C ARG A 67 7.44 22.73 0.50
N SER A 68 7.14 21.90 -0.50
CA SER A 68 5.87 21.92 -1.23
C SER A 68 5.44 20.52 -1.57
N ALA A 69 4.15 20.30 -1.76
CA ALA A 69 3.59 19.06 -2.24
C ALA A 69 2.60 19.35 -3.38
N GLY A 70 2.44 18.44 -4.32
CA GLY A 70 1.44 18.58 -5.36
C GLY A 70 1.81 18.02 -6.72
N LEU A 71 1.09 18.52 -7.73
CA LEU A 71 1.20 18.07 -9.12
C LEU A 71 1.93 19.10 -9.98
N ARG A 72 2.80 18.60 -10.86
CA ARG A 72 3.50 19.37 -11.88
C ARG A 72 3.31 18.68 -13.24
N ASP A 73 3.49 19.44 -14.33
CA ASP A 73 3.63 18.79 -15.63
C ASP A 73 5.01 18.09 -15.75
N TRP A 74 5.21 17.29 -16.78
CA TRP A 74 6.45 16.51 -16.97
C TRP A 74 7.72 17.37 -17.07
N ARG A 75 7.58 18.70 -17.34
CA ARG A 75 8.68 19.66 -17.37
C ARG A 75 8.91 20.38 -16.04
N GLY A 76 8.21 19.95 -14.99
CA GLY A 76 8.31 20.54 -13.67
C GLY A 76 7.46 21.81 -13.43
N ARG A 77 6.64 22.24 -14.43
CA ARG A 77 5.80 23.43 -14.26
C ARG A 77 4.62 23.15 -13.33
N PRO A 78 4.30 24.03 -12.39
CA PRO A 78 3.20 23.82 -11.46
C PRO A 78 1.85 23.60 -12.16
N LEU A 79 1.12 22.60 -11.74
CA LEU A 79 -0.30 22.38 -12.06
C LEU A 79 -1.16 22.65 -10.84
N LEU A 80 -0.81 22.06 -9.69
CA LEU A 80 -1.52 22.23 -8.44
C LEU A 80 -0.52 22.05 -7.30
N ILE A 81 -0.02 23.15 -6.73
CA ILE A 81 0.97 23.11 -5.66
C ILE A 81 0.36 23.65 -4.37
N THR A 82 0.61 22.97 -3.27
CA THR A 82 0.26 23.42 -1.93
C THR A 82 1.51 23.57 -1.07
N ASP A 83 1.46 24.50 -0.12
CA ASP A 83 2.47 24.61 0.93
C ASP A 83 2.47 23.36 1.81
N ALA A 84 3.64 22.78 2.06
CA ALA A 84 3.75 21.52 2.80
C ALA A 84 3.32 21.66 4.26
N VAL A 85 3.59 22.79 4.91
CA VAL A 85 3.16 23.05 6.30
C VAL A 85 1.64 23.09 6.37
N ARG A 86 1.02 23.73 5.37
CA ARG A 86 -0.44 23.77 5.27
C ARG A 86 -1.01 22.40 5.00
N ALA A 87 -0.45 21.63 4.05
CA ALA A 87 -0.87 20.27 3.76
C ALA A 87 -0.79 19.40 5.01
N GLN A 88 0.31 19.48 5.77
CA GLN A 88 0.47 18.75 7.01
C GLN A 88 -0.58 19.12 8.08
N ARG A 89 -0.96 20.39 8.18
CA ARG A 89 -2.00 20.84 9.15
C ARG A 89 -3.41 20.39 8.75
N GLU A 90 -3.75 20.45 7.48
CA GLU A 90 -5.12 20.19 6.99
C GLU A 90 -5.35 18.71 6.65
N VAL A 91 -4.32 17.99 6.21
CA VAL A 91 -4.39 16.60 5.72
C VAL A 91 -3.72 15.62 6.68
N GLY A 92 -2.71 16.07 7.42
CA GLY A 92 -1.91 15.27 8.33
C GLY A 92 -0.53 14.92 7.78
N SER A 93 0.27 14.26 8.60
CA SER A 93 1.63 13.84 8.26
C SER A 93 1.63 12.68 7.28
N MET A 94 2.65 12.65 6.44
CA MET A 94 2.97 11.54 5.55
C MET A 94 4.43 11.16 5.77
N THR A 95 4.78 9.91 5.63
CA THR A 95 6.18 9.45 5.62
C THR A 95 6.43 8.48 4.49
N VAL A 96 7.67 8.44 4.03
CA VAL A 96 8.18 7.36 3.19
C VAL A 96 9.23 6.61 4.00
N ALA A 97 9.03 5.33 4.16
CA ALA A 97 9.91 4.45 4.90
C ALA A 97 10.55 3.42 3.97
N ASP A 98 11.79 3.04 4.25
CA ASP A 98 12.35 1.83 3.66
C ASP A 98 11.51 0.61 4.08
N ARG A 99 11.09 -0.17 3.11
CA ARG A 99 10.15 -1.28 3.33
C ARG A 99 10.75 -2.37 4.24
N ALA A 100 12.02 -2.68 4.07
CA ALA A 100 12.70 -3.71 4.84
C ALA A 100 12.89 -3.28 6.29
N GLU A 101 13.35 -2.04 6.51
CA GLU A 101 13.51 -1.46 7.84
C GLU A 101 12.16 -1.34 8.55
N LEU A 102 11.13 -0.86 7.84
CA LEU A 102 9.77 -0.78 8.38
C LEU A 102 9.26 -2.14 8.80
N HIS A 103 9.42 -3.17 7.95
CA HIS A 103 8.97 -4.53 8.25
C HIS A 103 9.67 -5.08 9.50
N ARG A 104 10.99 -4.91 9.62
CA ARG A 104 11.76 -5.31 10.82
C ARG A 104 11.27 -4.60 12.08
N THR A 105 11.07 -3.28 12.00
CA THR A 105 10.57 -2.46 13.12
C THR A 105 9.17 -2.89 13.54
N LEU A 106 8.26 -3.09 12.59
CA LEU A 106 6.87 -3.45 12.88
C LEU A 106 6.76 -4.87 13.47
N ARG A 107 7.64 -5.78 13.06
CA ARG A 107 7.66 -7.17 13.54
C ARG A 107 8.34 -7.32 14.92
N ALA A 108 9.23 -6.43 15.30
CA ALA A 108 10.06 -6.58 16.50
C ALA A 108 9.30 -6.94 17.80
N PRO A 109 8.05 -6.50 18.03
CA PRO A 109 7.30 -6.89 19.22
C PRO A 109 6.73 -8.33 19.19
N LEU A 110 6.76 -9.03 18.04
CA LEU A 110 6.21 -10.38 17.92
C LEU A 110 7.27 -11.42 18.28
N PRO A 111 6.99 -12.37 19.18
CA PRO A 111 7.92 -13.45 19.52
C PRO A 111 8.32 -14.28 18.30
N ALA A 112 9.58 -14.70 18.22
CA ALA A 112 10.09 -15.44 17.08
C ALA A 112 9.33 -16.78 16.86
N GLU A 113 8.94 -17.44 17.94
CA GLU A 113 8.17 -18.67 17.94
C GLU A 113 6.73 -18.51 17.40
N ALA A 114 6.22 -17.29 17.35
CA ALA A 114 4.93 -17.00 16.73
C ALA A 114 4.98 -16.99 15.19
N VAL A 115 6.18 -16.94 14.59
CA VAL A 115 6.36 -16.88 13.14
C VAL A 115 6.72 -18.26 12.58
N ARG A 116 6.02 -18.66 11.54
CA ARG A 116 6.24 -19.91 10.81
C ARG A 116 6.46 -19.59 9.32
N THR A 117 7.71 -19.57 8.90
CA THR A 117 8.11 -19.46 7.49
C THR A 117 8.06 -20.81 6.76
N ALA A 118 8.25 -20.80 5.45
CA ALA A 118 8.16 -21.98 4.58
C ALA A 118 6.85 -22.80 4.77
N THR A 119 5.77 -22.13 5.20
CA THR A 119 4.50 -22.78 5.52
C THR A 119 3.37 -22.10 4.73
N PRO A 120 3.18 -22.45 3.45
CA PRO A 120 2.10 -21.91 2.64
C PRO A 120 0.75 -22.45 3.13
N VAL A 121 -0.09 -21.59 3.69
CA VAL A 121 -1.48 -21.94 3.98
C VAL A 121 -2.27 -21.97 2.67
N GLU A 122 -2.80 -23.14 2.33
CA GLU A 122 -3.44 -23.38 1.04
C GLU A 122 -4.95 -23.50 1.14
N ARG A 123 -5.45 -23.92 2.30
CA ARG A 123 -6.86 -24.20 2.52
C ARG A 123 -7.26 -23.94 3.97
N LEU A 124 -8.48 -23.44 4.11
CA LEU A 124 -9.15 -23.24 5.40
C LEU A 124 -10.45 -24.04 5.40
N GLU A 125 -10.71 -24.80 6.46
CA GLU A 125 -11.98 -25.48 6.68
C GLU A 125 -12.70 -24.87 7.89
N PRO A 126 -13.75 -24.04 7.64
CA PRO A 126 -14.54 -23.48 8.72
C PRO A 126 -15.34 -24.58 9.43
N GLY A 127 -15.14 -24.70 10.74
CA GLY A 127 -15.98 -25.50 11.63
C GLY A 127 -16.91 -24.60 12.45
N VAL A 128 -17.71 -25.21 13.32
CA VAL A 128 -18.65 -24.49 14.22
C VAL A 128 -17.86 -23.68 15.25
N ASP A 129 -16.87 -24.29 15.90
CA ASP A 129 -16.15 -23.69 17.03
C ASP A 129 -14.75 -23.23 16.67
N ALA A 130 -14.20 -23.68 15.56
CA ALA A 130 -12.83 -23.34 15.11
C ALA A 130 -12.70 -23.42 13.59
N VAL A 131 -11.56 -22.98 13.08
CA VAL A 131 -11.15 -23.11 11.69
C VAL A 131 -9.94 -24.02 11.64
N GLU A 132 -9.99 -25.04 10.81
CA GLU A 132 -8.84 -25.89 10.50
C GLU A 132 -7.98 -25.26 9.40
N VAL A 133 -6.67 -25.20 9.64
CA VAL A 133 -5.68 -24.54 8.74
C VAL A 133 -4.81 -25.64 8.12
N PHE A 134 -4.68 -25.64 6.79
CA PHE A 134 -3.96 -26.66 6.03
C PHE A 134 -2.78 -26.07 5.26
N SER A 135 -1.66 -26.82 5.28
CA SER A 135 -0.44 -26.55 4.51
C SER A 135 0.13 -27.88 4.01
N GLY A 136 0.53 -27.94 2.73
CA GLY A 136 1.05 -29.18 2.13
C GLY A 136 0.06 -30.35 2.17
N GLY A 137 -1.24 -30.08 2.18
CA GLY A 137 -2.29 -31.10 2.29
C GLY A 137 -2.59 -31.57 3.72
N GLU A 138 -1.78 -31.21 4.71
CA GLU A 138 -1.94 -31.61 6.12
C GLU A 138 -2.55 -30.50 6.96
N ARG A 139 -3.31 -30.86 8.00
CA ARG A 139 -3.77 -29.91 9.01
C ARG A 139 -2.61 -29.52 9.92
N VAL A 140 -2.21 -28.23 9.84
CA VAL A 140 -1.09 -27.69 10.63
C VAL A 140 -1.54 -27.04 11.92
N GLN A 141 -2.78 -26.55 11.99
CA GLN A 141 -3.31 -25.89 13.18
C GLN A 141 -4.84 -25.84 13.17
N GLU A 142 -5.41 -25.70 14.35
CA GLU A 142 -6.80 -25.30 14.61
C GLU A 142 -6.81 -23.92 15.28
N ALA A 143 -7.63 -23.00 14.81
CA ALA A 143 -7.69 -21.62 15.28
C ALA A 143 -9.11 -21.18 15.61
N ASP A 144 -9.26 -20.34 16.64
CA ASP A 144 -10.53 -19.74 17.00
C ASP A 144 -10.91 -18.62 16.00
N ALA A 145 -9.90 -17.96 15.41
CA ALA A 145 -10.02 -16.99 14.33
C ALA A 145 -8.88 -17.09 13.33
N VAL A 146 -9.15 -16.80 12.05
CA VAL A 146 -8.12 -16.73 10.99
C VAL A 146 -8.20 -15.39 10.29
N ILE A 147 -7.06 -14.71 10.17
CA ILE A 147 -6.89 -13.44 9.43
C ILE A 147 -6.08 -13.71 8.18
N VAL A 148 -6.71 -13.55 7.02
CA VAL A 148 -6.12 -13.78 5.70
C VAL A 148 -5.50 -12.47 5.22
N ALA A 149 -4.18 -12.40 5.19
CA ALA A 149 -3.35 -11.26 4.77
C ALA A 149 -2.31 -11.68 3.70
N ASP A 150 -2.65 -12.66 2.87
CA ASP A 150 -1.79 -13.30 1.87
C ASP A 150 -1.61 -12.49 0.58
N GLY A 151 -2.04 -11.21 0.60
CA GLY A 151 -1.75 -10.20 -0.40
C GLY A 151 -2.64 -10.25 -1.63
N ILE A 152 -2.25 -9.48 -2.65
CA ILE A 152 -3.05 -9.29 -3.88
C ILE A 152 -3.39 -10.61 -4.59
N GLY A 153 -2.46 -11.56 -4.63
CA GLY A 153 -2.64 -12.90 -5.22
C GLY A 153 -3.32 -13.91 -4.30
N SER A 154 -4.11 -13.48 -3.33
CA SER A 154 -4.77 -14.33 -2.34
C SER A 154 -5.53 -15.50 -2.96
N ARG A 155 -5.07 -16.72 -2.65
CA ARG A 155 -5.79 -17.96 -3.02
C ARG A 155 -6.95 -18.22 -2.07
N LEU A 156 -6.78 -17.87 -0.79
CA LEU A 156 -7.81 -18.04 0.23
C LEU A 156 -9.02 -17.14 -0.04
N ARG A 157 -8.81 -15.93 -0.59
CA ARG A 157 -9.92 -15.11 -1.11
C ARG A 157 -10.74 -15.87 -2.16
N GLY A 158 -10.07 -16.53 -3.10
CA GLY A 158 -10.74 -17.34 -4.12
C GLY A 158 -11.53 -18.52 -3.54
N GLN A 159 -11.04 -19.14 -2.46
CA GLN A 159 -11.76 -20.19 -1.73
C GLN A 159 -12.99 -19.65 -1.02
N LEU A 160 -12.88 -18.47 -0.37
CA LEU A 160 -13.97 -17.85 0.38
C LEU A 160 -15.06 -17.26 -0.53
N PHE A 161 -14.66 -16.75 -1.70
CA PHE A 161 -15.53 -16.11 -2.67
C PHE A 161 -15.32 -16.69 -4.09
N PRO A 162 -15.71 -17.94 -4.35
CA PRO A 162 -15.43 -18.61 -5.61
C PRO A 162 -16.11 -17.99 -6.84
N GLY A 163 -17.17 -17.20 -6.63
CA GLY A 163 -17.86 -16.44 -7.69
C GLY A 163 -17.29 -15.06 -7.97
N HIS A 164 -16.26 -14.61 -7.23
CA HIS A 164 -15.68 -13.29 -7.43
C HIS A 164 -14.78 -13.25 -8.67
N SER A 165 -14.87 -12.16 -9.46
CA SER A 165 -14.14 -11.99 -10.74
C SER A 165 -12.61 -11.93 -10.59
N GLY A 166 -12.07 -11.91 -9.37
CA GLY A 166 -10.64 -11.95 -9.10
C GLY A 166 -9.94 -10.60 -9.37
N LEU A 167 -8.75 -10.67 -9.96
CA LEU A 167 -7.92 -9.51 -10.25
C LEU A 167 -8.14 -9.00 -11.68
N ARG A 168 -8.04 -7.69 -11.85
CA ARG A 168 -7.96 -7.00 -13.13
C ARG A 168 -6.61 -6.30 -13.25
N ARG A 169 -5.85 -6.58 -14.31
CA ARG A 169 -4.66 -5.81 -14.70
C ARG A 169 -5.12 -4.52 -15.38
N VAL A 170 -4.45 -3.41 -15.09
CA VAL A 170 -4.82 -2.10 -15.65
C VAL A 170 -4.02 -1.73 -16.91
N GLY A 171 -3.15 -2.62 -17.40
CA GLY A 171 -2.31 -2.39 -18.58
C GLY A 171 -1.16 -1.39 -18.33
N ARG A 172 -0.79 -1.20 -17.07
CA ARG A 172 0.30 -0.31 -16.64
C ARG A 172 1.22 -1.04 -15.69
N MET A 173 2.43 -0.54 -15.57
CA MET A 173 3.45 -1.06 -14.66
C MET A 173 3.93 0.06 -13.76
N ASP A 174 4.20 -0.29 -12.53
CA ASP A 174 4.83 0.56 -11.53
C ASP A 174 6.32 0.18 -11.46
N LEU A 175 7.20 1.14 -11.74
CA LEU A 175 8.62 1.03 -11.45
C LEU A 175 8.93 1.88 -10.24
N ARG A 176 9.73 1.35 -9.35
CA ARG A 176 10.13 2.03 -8.11
C ARG A 176 11.60 1.83 -7.87
N GLY A 177 12.24 2.87 -7.35
CA GLY A 177 13.64 2.79 -6.99
C GLY A 177 13.99 3.67 -5.80
N THR A 178 15.10 3.32 -5.17
CA THR A 178 15.73 4.12 -4.12
C THR A 178 17.18 4.38 -4.48
N LEU A 179 17.69 5.53 -4.09
CA LEU A 179 19.08 5.89 -4.26
C LEU A 179 19.52 6.92 -3.22
N PRO A 180 20.81 6.99 -2.88
CA PRO A 180 21.36 8.14 -2.17
C PRO A 180 21.13 9.42 -2.98
N ARG A 181 20.93 10.55 -2.32
CA ARG A 181 20.76 11.83 -3.01
C ARG A 181 22.01 12.17 -3.81
N PRO A 182 21.92 12.31 -5.16
CA PRO A 182 23.09 12.62 -5.98
C PRO A 182 23.63 14.01 -5.67
N ALA A 183 24.96 14.11 -5.49
CA ALA A 183 25.62 15.38 -5.26
C ALA A 183 25.45 16.32 -6.46
N GLY A 184 25.10 17.59 -6.20
CA GLY A 184 24.95 18.62 -7.25
C GLY A 184 23.62 18.54 -8.02
N LEU A 185 22.75 17.59 -7.75
CA LEU A 185 21.41 17.53 -8.36
C LEU A 185 20.41 18.26 -7.48
N ASP A 186 19.89 19.39 -7.98
CA ASP A 186 18.82 20.13 -7.31
C ASP A 186 17.47 19.47 -7.60
N VAL A 187 16.86 18.90 -6.56
CA VAL A 187 15.55 18.24 -6.61
C VAL A 187 14.55 18.83 -5.63
N GLU A 188 14.92 19.91 -4.92
CA GLU A 188 14.11 20.45 -3.82
C GLU A 188 12.68 20.80 -4.24
N GLU A 189 12.51 21.34 -5.44
CA GLU A 189 11.18 21.72 -5.94
C GLU A 189 10.32 20.50 -6.33
N LEU A 190 10.93 19.35 -6.57
CA LEU A 190 10.24 18.13 -6.99
C LEU A 190 9.88 17.23 -5.80
N LEU A 191 10.51 17.43 -4.65
CA LEU A 191 10.28 16.59 -3.47
C LEU A 191 8.82 16.61 -3.00
N ALA A 192 8.31 15.46 -2.60
CA ALA A 192 6.91 15.22 -2.24
C ALA A 192 5.92 15.63 -3.33
N GLY A 193 6.36 15.58 -4.59
CA GLY A 193 5.58 15.93 -5.77
C GLY A 193 5.45 14.79 -6.75
N ILE A 194 4.46 14.93 -7.63
CA ILE A 194 4.21 14.02 -8.75
C ILE A 194 4.21 14.84 -10.03
N LEU A 195 5.02 14.42 -10.99
CA LEU A 195 5.01 14.93 -12.36
C LEU A 195 4.08 14.06 -13.19
N ILE A 196 3.26 14.67 -14.05
CA ILE A 196 2.36 13.96 -14.97
C ILE A 196 2.56 14.40 -16.40
N ASP A 197 2.52 13.45 -17.34
CA ASP A 197 2.66 13.72 -18.77
C ASP A 197 1.34 13.53 -19.51
N ARG A 198 0.77 14.63 -19.98
CA ARG A 198 -0.45 14.63 -20.80
C ARG A 198 -0.30 13.99 -22.18
N ARG A 199 0.91 13.70 -22.64
CA ARG A 199 1.19 13.07 -23.93
C ARG A 199 1.05 11.55 -23.85
N THR A 200 1.57 10.96 -22.78
CA THR A 200 1.67 9.52 -22.57
C THR A 200 0.79 8.99 -21.45
N GLY A 201 0.29 9.87 -20.57
CA GLY A 201 -0.39 9.51 -19.32
C GLY A 201 0.56 8.93 -18.27
N GLY A 202 1.86 9.05 -18.46
CA GLY A 202 2.87 8.62 -17.49
C GLY A 202 2.97 9.60 -16.32
N MET A 203 3.47 9.09 -15.19
CA MET A 203 3.78 9.91 -14.02
C MET A 203 5.15 9.55 -13.45
N PHE A 204 5.71 10.49 -12.67
CA PHE A 204 6.92 10.28 -11.89
C PHE A 204 6.76 10.95 -10.53
N GLY A 205 6.89 10.20 -9.46
CA GLY A 205 6.85 10.71 -8.08
C GLY A 205 8.24 10.70 -7.48
N LEU A 206 8.56 11.71 -6.66
CA LEU A 206 9.84 11.83 -5.96
C LEU A 206 9.62 12.21 -4.51
N PHE A 207 10.19 11.42 -3.60
CA PHE A 207 10.05 11.61 -2.16
C PHE A 207 11.39 11.40 -1.45
N PRO A 208 11.67 12.14 -0.37
CA PRO A 208 12.79 11.81 0.49
C PRO A 208 12.50 10.54 1.30
N ILE A 209 13.56 9.76 1.54
CA ILE A 209 13.52 8.54 2.36
C ILE A 209 14.74 8.52 3.28
N GLY A 210 14.53 8.25 4.56
CA GLY A 210 15.62 8.35 5.54
C GLY A 210 16.20 9.76 5.64
N ALA A 211 17.48 9.87 6.01
CA ALA A 211 18.18 11.16 6.16
C ALA A 211 18.62 11.76 4.81
N ASP A 212 19.23 10.93 3.94
CA ASP A 212 19.89 11.39 2.72
C ASP A 212 19.49 10.60 1.47
N GLY A 213 18.41 9.82 1.54
CA GLY A 213 17.93 9.01 0.44
C GLY A 213 16.78 9.68 -0.33
N LEU A 214 16.58 9.16 -1.55
CA LEU A 214 15.44 9.48 -2.40
C LEU A 214 14.72 8.18 -2.78
N TYR A 215 13.41 8.24 -2.80
CA TYR A 215 12.51 7.25 -3.34
C TYR A 215 11.78 7.84 -4.53
N TRP A 216 11.80 7.15 -5.65
CA TRP A 216 11.01 7.51 -6.82
C TRP A 216 10.11 6.36 -7.26
N PHE A 217 9.04 6.70 -7.92
CA PHE A 217 8.21 5.75 -8.63
C PHE A 217 7.73 6.35 -9.96
N THR A 218 7.44 5.48 -10.92
CA THR A 218 6.80 5.86 -12.18
C THR A 218 5.73 4.84 -12.54
N ASP A 219 4.60 5.35 -12.99
CA ASP A 219 3.50 4.56 -13.53
C ASP A 219 3.42 4.83 -15.04
N SER A 220 3.76 3.82 -15.86
CA SER A 220 3.84 3.94 -17.30
C SER A 220 3.29 2.70 -18.00
N VAL A 221 2.85 2.85 -19.23
CA VAL A 221 2.52 1.71 -20.09
C VAL A 221 3.83 1.10 -20.58
N LEU A 222 4.06 -0.15 -20.22
CA LEU A 222 5.19 -0.93 -20.71
C LEU A 222 4.69 -2.12 -21.53
N PRO A 223 5.48 -2.58 -22.52
CA PRO A 223 5.11 -3.75 -23.32
C PRO A 223 5.12 -5.03 -22.47
N GLU A 224 4.32 -6.01 -22.88
CA GLU A 224 4.46 -7.39 -22.38
C GLU A 224 5.38 -8.21 -23.32
N PRO A 225 6.22 -9.11 -22.77
CA PRO A 225 6.32 -9.52 -21.36
C PRO A 225 6.91 -8.42 -20.47
N VAL A 226 6.70 -8.56 -19.15
CA VAL A 226 7.27 -7.65 -18.15
C VAL A 226 8.80 -7.67 -18.25
N PRO A 227 9.46 -6.53 -18.53
CA PRO A 227 10.89 -6.47 -18.66
C PRO A 227 11.60 -6.68 -17.32
N GLY A 228 12.85 -7.09 -17.37
CA GLY A 228 13.70 -7.09 -16.18
C GLY A 228 14.02 -5.67 -15.70
N PRO A 229 14.53 -5.50 -14.45
CA PRO A 229 14.79 -4.17 -13.86
C PRO A 229 15.69 -3.27 -14.72
N GLU A 230 16.78 -3.78 -15.28
CA GLU A 230 17.69 -3.01 -16.13
C GLU A 230 17.01 -2.55 -17.41
N GLU A 231 16.35 -3.46 -18.13
CA GLU A 231 15.63 -3.16 -19.36
C GLU A 231 14.51 -2.14 -19.11
N ALA A 232 13.75 -2.31 -18.03
CA ALA A 232 12.69 -1.38 -17.65
C ALA A 232 13.24 0.02 -17.35
N ARG A 233 14.37 0.11 -16.64
CA ARG A 233 15.07 1.37 -16.36
C ARG A 233 15.52 2.07 -17.65
N GLU A 234 16.13 1.33 -18.59
CA GLU A 234 16.57 1.87 -19.88
C GLU A 234 15.38 2.36 -20.74
N GLN A 235 14.27 1.62 -20.74
CA GLN A 235 13.06 2.05 -21.41
C GLN A 235 12.52 3.35 -20.78
N MET A 236 12.52 3.48 -19.45
CA MET A 236 12.11 4.72 -18.78
C MET A 236 13.04 5.88 -19.08
N LEU A 237 14.36 5.67 -19.13
CA LEU A 237 15.32 6.69 -19.55
C LEU A 237 14.99 7.23 -20.94
N THR A 238 14.62 6.35 -21.87
CA THR A 238 14.23 6.74 -23.23
C THR A 238 12.89 7.49 -23.23
N LEU A 239 11.87 6.98 -22.55
CA LEU A 239 10.54 7.57 -22.49
C LEU A 239 10.51 8.94 -21.79
N MET A 240 11.39 9.15 -20.82
CA MET A 240 11.42 10.35 -19.99
C MET A 240 12.60 11.28 -20.30
N ALA A 241 13.29 11.08 -21.45
CA ALA A 241 14.46 11.86 -21.82
C ALA A 241 14.22 13.38 -21.94
N ASP A 242 12.99 13.80 -22.29
CA ASP A 242 12.59 15.21 -22.41
C ASP A 242 11.79 15.73 -21.21
N TRP A 243 11.74 14.98 -20.11
CA TRP A 243 11.16 15.42 -18.87
C TRP A 243 12.06 16.43 -18.16
N HIS A 244 11.62 16.92 -16.99
CA HIS A 244 12.46 17.75 -16.13
C HIS A 244 13.84 17.08 -15.95
N PRO A 245 14.96 17.81 -16.09
CA PRO A 245 16.32 17.22 -16.15
C PRO A 245 16.68 16.31 -14.99
N ALA A 246 16.10 16.55 -13.80
CA ALA A 246 16.32 15.68 -12.66
C ALA A 246 15.75 14.26 -12.86
N VAL A 247 14.70 14.06 -13.66
CA VAL A 247 14.07 12.75 -13.85
C VAL A 247 15.00 11.76 -14.53
N PRO A 248 15.52 12.01 -15.76
CA PRO A 248 16.49 11.11 -16.38
C PRO A 248 17.79 11.00 -15.57
N ALA A 249 18.22 12.06 -14.86
CA ALA A 249 19.41 11.99 -14.02
C ALA A 249 19.23 11.03 -12.82
N LEU A 250 18.06 11.03 -12.17
CA LEU A 250 17.73 10.11 -11.08
C LEU A 250 17.63 8.66 -11.58
N LEU A 251 16.95 8.44 -12.71
CA LEU A 251 16.85 7.11 -13.32
C LEU A 251 18.22 6.55 -13.70
N ALA A 252 19.12 7.38 -14.28
CA ALA A 252 20.46 6.98 -14.63
C ALA A 252 21.35 6.70 -13.40
N ALA A 253 21.15 7.42 -12.31
CA ALA A 253 21.90 7.24 -11.06
C ALA A 253 21.41 6.04 -10.23
N THR A 254 20.22 5.50 -10.50
CA THR A 254 19.69 4.33 -9.80
C THR A 254 20.31 3.05 -10.35
N VAL A 255 20.89 2.22 -9.51
CA VAL A 255 21.40 0.90 -9.92
C VAL A 255 20.25 -0.07 -10.17
N ALA A 256 20.41 -0.98 -11.12
CA ALA A 256 19.33 -1.89 -11.54
C ALA A 256 18.80 -2.78 -10.42
N ASP A 257 19.66 -3.23 -9.52
CA ASP A 257 19.29 -4.06 -8.38
C ASP A 257 18.36 -3.34 -7.38
N ASP A 258 18.35 -2.01 -7.39
CA ASP A 258 17.46 -1.18 -6.59
C ASP A 258 16.17 -0.78 -7.32
N VAL A 259 15.94 -1.30 -8.54
CA VAL A 259 14.74 -1.07 -9.34
C VAL A 259 13.80 -2.25 -9.22
N TYR A 260 12.55 -1.97 -8.89
CA TYR A 260 11.46 -2.95 -8.81
C TYR A 260 10.42 -2.65 -9.88
N VAL A 261 9.96 -3.69 -10.55
CA VAL A 261 8.98 -3.62 -11.63
C VAL A 261 7.80 -4.50 -11.30
N ASP A 262 6.62 -3.91 -11.16
CA ASP A 262 5.40 -4.64 -10.85
C ASP A 262 4.26 -4.25 -11.80
N PRO A 263 3.57 -5.22 -12.44
CA PRO A 263 2.31 -4.95 -13.13
C PRO A 263 1.26 -4.42 -12.16
N ILE A 264 0.62 -3.30 -12.50
CA ILE A 264 -0.45 -2.76 -11.66
C ILE A 264 -1.71 -3.60 -11.85
N ALA A 265 -2.21 -4.13 -10.75
CA ALA A 265 -3.46 -4.86 -10.68
C ALA A 265 -4.31 -4.39 -9.49
N CYS A 266 -5.61 -4.60 -9.57
CA CYS A 266 -6.55 -4.34 -8.49
C CYS A 266 -7.64 -5.41 -8.51
N LEU A 267 -8.48 -5.48 -7.49
CA LEU A 267 -9.70 -6.28 -7.57
C LEU A 267 -10.59 -5.77 -8.71
N ALA A 268 -11.13 -6.69 -9.51
CA ALA A 268 -12.04 -6.36 -10.60
C ALA A 268 -13.32 -5.66 -10.10
N GLU A 269 -13.76 -6.06 -8.92
CA GLU A 269 -14.89 -5.51 -8.20
C GLU A 269 -14.67 -5.61 -6.68
N PRO A 270 -15.35 -4.82 -5.85
CA PRO A 270 -15.28 -4.94 -4.40
C PRO A 270 -15.80 -6.29 -3.91
N LEU A 271 -15.19 -6.84 -2.88
CA LEU A 271 -15.66 -8.05 -2.21
C LEU A 271 -17.04 -7.82 -1.55
N PRO A 272 -17.90 -8.83 -1.53
CA PRO A 272 -19.20 -8.75 -0.86
C PRO A 272 -19.08 -8.66 0.66
N ALA A 273 -18.02 -9.24 1.22
CA ALA A 273 -17.70 -9.20 2.65
C ALA A 273 -16.19 -9.28 2.89
N PHE A 274 -15.71 -8.71 4.00
CA PHE A 274 -14.34 -8.89 4.50
C PHE A 274 -14.26 -9.94 5.60
N ALA A 275 -15.40 -10.42 6.07
CA ALA A 275 -15.44 -11.49 7.06
C ALA A 275 -16.52 -12.53 6.71
N THR A 276 -16.23 -13.79 6.99
CA THR A 276 -17.13 -14.93 6.86
C THR A 276 -16.92 -15.85 8.05
N GLY A 277 -17.90 -15.91 8.95
CA GLY A 277 -17.79 -16.69 10.19
C GLY A 277 -16.57 -16.27 11.00
N ARG A 278 -15.63 -17.18 11.19
CA ARG A 278 -14.39 -17.00 11.97
C ARG A 278 -13.18 -16.57 11.15
N ILE A 279 -13.38 -16.22 9.88
CA ILE A 279 -12.31 -15.83 8.95
C ILE A 279 -12.52 -14.39 8.51
N ALA A 280 -11.47 -13.57 8.58
CA ALA A 280 -11.47 -12.21 8.02
C ALA A 280 -10.32 -12.03 7.03
N LEU A 281 -10.53 -11.20 6.00
CA LEU A 281 -9.51 -10.75 5.06
C LEU A 281 -9.03 -9.36 5.44
N LEU A 282 -7.74 -9.08 5.15
CA LEU A 282 -7.05 -7.83 5.47
C LEU A 282 -6.17 -7.36 4.30
N GLY A 283 -6.07 -6.06 4.10
CA GLY A 283 -5.18 -5.44 3.12
C GLY A 283 -5.50 -5.87 1.69
N ASP A 284 -4.49 -6.13 0.86
CA ASP A 284 -4.69 -6.47 -0.55
C ASP A 284 -5.45 -7.79 -0.77
N ALA A 285 -5.50 -8.68 0.23
CA ALA A 285 -6.38 -9.84 0.17
C ALA A 285 -7.87 -9.44 0.16
N ALA A 286 -8.22 -8.33 0.82
CA ALA A 286 -9.57 -7.80 0.95
C ALA A 286 -9.92 -6.71 -0.08
N HIS A 287 -8.97 -5.82 -0.42
CA HIS A 287 -9.27 -4.58 -1.14
C HIS A 287 -8.11 -4.06 -1.99
N ALA A 288 -7.38 -4.95 -2.70
CA ALA A 288 -6.32 -4.52 -3.62
C ALA A 288 -6.82 -3.44 -4.58
N MET A 289 -6.14 -2.30 -4.59
CA MET A 289 -6.48 -1.09 -5.34
C MET A 289 -5.28 -0.58 -6.15
N THR A 290 -5.53 0.30 -7.12
CA THR A 290 -4.44 0.97 -7.84
C THR A 290 -3.65 1.90 -6.90
N PRO A 291 -2.34 2.14 -7.16
CA PRO A 291 -1.46 2.85 -6.23
C PRO A 291 -1.69 4.38 -6.18
N ASP A 292 -2.55 4.91 -7.02
CA ASP A 292 -2.74 6.35 -7.30
C ASP A 292 -3.03 7.24 -6.08
N LEU A 293 -3.52 6.68 -4.99
CA LEU A 293 -3.76 7.41 -3.74
C LEU A 293 -2.71 7.13 -2.65
N GLY A 294 -1.74 6.24 -2.88
CA GLY A 294 -0.75 5.84 -1.88
C GLY A 294 -1.36 5.19 -0.62
N GLN A 295 -2.56 4.58 -0.73
CA GLN A 295 -3.34 4.14 0.43
C GLN A 295 -3.18 2.66 0.79
N GLY A 296 -2.56 1.82 -0.05
CA GLY A 296 -2.54 0.36 0.17
C GLY A 296 -2.04 -0.05 1.55
N ALA A 297 -0.84 0.38 1.95
CA ALA A 297 -0.28 0.07 3.26
C ALA A 297 -1.09 0.70 4.41
N SER A 298 -1.52 1.97 4.24
CA SER A 298 -2.31 2.68 5.26
C SER A 298 -3.65 1.99 5.53
N GLN A 299 -4.31 1.49 4.50
CA GLN A 299 -5.56 0.74 4.66
C GLN A 299 -5.34 -0.61 5.35
N ALA A 300 -4.24 -1.31 5.05
CA ALA A 300 -3.91 -2.54 5.76
C ALA A 300 -3.60 -2.29 7.26
N PHE A 301 -3.02 -1.14 7.61
CA PHE A 301 -2.79 -0.76 9.01
C PHE A 301 -4.09 -0.39 9.73
N GLU A 302 -5.01 0.33 9.05
CA GLU A 302 -6.35 0.58 9.59
C GLU A 302 -7.13 -0.74 9.82
N ASP A 303 -7.01 -1.70 8.90
CA ASP A 303 -7.63 -3.02 9.08
C ASP A 303 -7.07 -3.74 10.31
N ALA A 304 -5.74 -3.71 10.48
CA ALA A 304 -5.08 -4.33 11.62
C ALA A 304 -5.51 -3.69 12.95
N ALA A 305 -5.62 -2.36 13.01
CA ALA A 305 -6.11 -1.64 14.18
C ALA A 305 -7.57 -1.99 14.48
N ALA A 306 -8.42 -2.03 13.47
CA ALA A 306 -9.82 -2.41 13.61
C ALA A 306 -9.98 -3.87 14.09
N LEU A 307 -9.20 -4.81 13.55
CA LEU A 307 -9.20 -6.21 14.02
C LEU A 307 -8.78 -6.31 15.48
N ALA A 308 -7.67 -5.65 15.85
CA ALA A 308 -7.21 -5.64 17.25
C ALA A 308 -8.27 -5.03 18.19
N HIS A 309 -8.91 -3.94 17.77
CA HIS A 309 -9.98 -3.31 18.54
C HIS A 309 -11.18 -4.24 18.72
N HIS A 310 -11.71 -4.81 17.64
CA HIS A 310 -12.93 -5.64 17.72
C HIS A 310 -12.69 -6.98 18.42
N LEU A 311 -11.51 -7.57 18.30
CA LEU A 311 -11.17 -8.82 18.97
C LEU A 311 -10.62 -8.64 20.39
N SER A 312 -10.44 -7.40 20.87
CA SER A 312 -9.98 -7.11 22.23
C SER A 312 -10.97 -7.69 23.26
N GLY A 313 -10.44 -8.49 24.18
CA GLY A 313 -11.22 -9.13 25.24
C GLY A 313 -12.24 -10.18 24.76
N ALA A 314 -12.28 -10.47 23.46
CA ALA A 314 -13.24 -11.45 22.93
C ALA A 314 -12.86 -12.89 23.29
N GLY A 315 -13.86 -13.69 23.63
CA GLY A 315 -13.76 -15.15 23.74
C GLY A 315 -14.03 -15.86 22.40
N PRO A 316 -13.72 -17.17 22.30
CA PRO A 316 -13.95 -17.93 21.05
C PRO A 316 -15.41 -17.88 20.56
N ALA A 317 -16.39 -17.84 21.44
CA ALA A 317 -17.80 -17.81 21.05
C ALA A 317 -18.22 -16.48 20.37
N GLU A 318 -17.49 -15.38 20.61
CA GLU A 318 -17.84 -14.05 20.10
C GLU A 318 -17.16 -13.74 18.73
N VAL A 319 -16.20 -14.55 18.29
CA VAL A 319 -15.36 -14.25 17.12
C VAL A 319 -16.16 -13.88 15.89
N ALA A 320 -17.15 -14.67 15.51
CA ALA A 320 -17.93 -14.44 14.30
C ALA A 320 -18.66 -13.09 14.35
N GLU A 321 -19.26 -12.73 15.48
CA GLU A 321 -19.93 -11.45 15.67
C GLU A 321 -18.94 -10.28 15.62
N ARG A 322 -17.79 -10.43 16.27
CA ARG A 322 -16.75 -9.39 16.30
C ARG A 322 -16.16 -9.14 14.91
N LEU A 323 -15.96 -10.19 14.11
CA LEU A 323 -15.49 -10.06 12.73
C LEU A 323 -16.55 -9.45 11.81
N LEU A 324 -17.84 -9.68 12.03
CA LEU A 324 -18.90 -8.93 11.32
C LEU A 324 -18.88 -7.44 11.64
N ARG A 325 -18.57 -7.04 12.87
CA ARG A 325 -18.38 -5.62 13.22
C ARG A 325 -17.16 -5.02 12.53
N TYR A 326 -16.06 -5.76 12.44
CA TYR A 326 -14.90 -5.39 11.63
C TYR A 326 -15.29 -5.14 10.16
N ASP A 327 -16.00 -6.08 9.53
CA ASP A 327 -16.50 -5.94 8.16
C ASP A 327 -17.36 -4.67 7.99
N ALA A 328 -18.32 -4.48 8.89
CA ALA A 328 -19.24 -3.34 8.84
C ALA A 328 -18.51 -1.99 8.94
N GLN A 329 -17.41 -1.93 9.70
CA GLN A 329 -16.57 -0.74 9.83
C GLN A 329 -15.67 -0.53 8.60
N ARG A 330 -14.94 -1.58 8.18
CA ARG A 330 -13.84 -1.44 7.23
C ARG A 330 -14.25 -1.51 5.77
N ARG A 331 -15.13 -2.42 5.40
CA ARG A 331 -15.52 -2.66 4.00
C ARG A 331 -16.10 -1.42 3.29
N PRO A 332 -17.03 -0.64 3.87
CA PRO A 332 -17.54 0.55 3.20
C PRO A 332 -16.46 1.60 2.95
N ARG A 333 -15.52 1.79 3.89
CA ARG A 333 -14.41 2.74 3.75
C ARG A 333 -13.41 2.29 2.68
N ALA A 334 -12.92 1.05 2.76
CA ALA A 334 -11.98 0.52 1.78
C ALA A 334 -12.57 0.53 0.36
N ASN A 335 -13.86 0.16 0.20
CA ASN A 335 -14.54 0.20 -1.10
C ASN A 335 -14.68 1.62 -1.65
N ARG A 336 -14.87 2.64 -0.80
CA ARG A 336 -14.84 4.05 -1.25
C ARG A 336 -13.46 4.43 -1.78
N LEU A 337 -12.40 4.03 -1.09
CA LEU A 337 -11.01 4.32 -1.49
C LEU A 337 -10.61 3.57 -2.76
N MET A 338 -11.00 2.29 -2.92
CA MET A 338 -10.80 1.56 -4.18
C MET A 338 -11.39 2.31 -5.37
N ARG A 339 -12.66 2.78 -5.26
CA ARG A 339 -13.31 3.55 -6.32
C ARG A 339 -12.66 4.92 -6.54
N ALA A 340 -12.16 5.55 -5.48
CA ALA A 340 -11.45 6.82 -5.57
C ALA A 340 -10.09 6.64 -6.26
N ALA A 341 -9.33 5.59 -5.92
CA ALA A 341 -8.06 5.25 -6.55
C ALA A 341 -8.25 4.98 -8.06
N GLU A 342 -9.26 4.20 -8.43
CA GLU A 342 -9.55 3.92 -9.83
C GLU A 342 -9.95 5.20 -10.61
N ARG A 343 -10.75 6.08 -10.00
CA ARG A 343 -11.08 7.38 -10.63
C ARG A 343 -9.84 8.25 -10.78
N GLN A 344 -8.96 8.27 -9.78
CA GLN A 344 -7.71 9.01 -9.85
C GLN A 344 -6.82 8.46 -10.95
N SER A 345 -6.65 7.13 -11.04
CA SER A 345 -5.88 6.46 -12.09
C SER A 345 -6.36 6.85 -13.49
N ARG A 346 -7.68 6.80 -13.72
CA ARG A 346 -8.26 7.21 -14.99
C ARG A 346 -8.05 8.71 -15.28
N LEU A 347 -8.03 9.57 -14.27
CA LEU A 347 -7.83 11.00 -14.44
C LEU A 347 -6.36 11.30 -14.77
N THR A 348 -5.42 10.73 -14.04
CA THR A 348 -3.98 10.98 -14.23
C THR A 348 -3.46 10.39 -15.54
N SER A 349 -3.98 9.24 -15.97
CA SER A 349 -3.59 8.58 -17.22
C SER A 349 -4.22 9.15 -18.50
N GLN A 350 -5.06 10.19 -18.40
CA GLN A 350 -5.62 10.87 -19.58
C GLN A 350 -4.52 11.45 -20.47
N THR A 351 -4.78 11.42 -21.80
CA THR A 351 -3.88 11.99 -22.82
C THR A 351 -4.64 12.96 -23.73
N GLY A 352 -3.92 13.70 -24.56
CA GLY A 352 -4.49 14.59 -25.58
C GLY A 352 -5.35 15.73 -25.02
N ALA A 353 -6.50 16.00 -25.64
CA ALA A 353 -7.38 17.12 -25.30
C ALA A 353 -7.97 17.02 -23.88
N ALA A 354 -8.31 15.79 -23.43
CA ALA A 354 -8.82 15.56 -22.08
C ALA A 354 -7.77 15.91 -21.01
N ALA A 355 -6.54 15.49 -21.21
CA ALA A 355 -5.42 15.82 -20.32
C ALA A 355 -5.11 17.33 -20.34
N TRP A 356 -5.20 17.98 -21.49
CA TRP A 356 -5.03 19.43 -21.60
C TRP A 356 -6.11 20.18 -20.79
N ALA A 357 -7.36 19.77 -20.89
CA ALA A 357 -8.47 20.33 -20.12
C ALA A 357 -8.27 20.09 -18.62
N ARG A 358 -7.88 18.87 -18.21
CA ARG A 358 -7.53 18.55 -16.82
C ARG A 358 -6.43 19.49 -16.29
N ASP A 359 -5.31 19.62 -17.01
CA ASP A 359 -4.18 20.44 -16.58
C ASP A 359 -4.57 21.94 -16.45
N THR A 360 -5.44 22.42 -17.35
CA THR A 360 -5.99 23.77 -17.29
C THR A 360 -6.87 23.99 -16.05
N LEU A 361 -7.73 23.02 -15.76
CA LEU A 361 -8.58 23.04 -14.56
C LEU A 361 -7.73 22.97 -13.28
N LEU A 362 -6.73 22.09 -13.23
CA LEU A 362 -5.84 21.97 -12.06
C LEU A 362 -5.15 23.30 -11.73
N ARG A 363 -4.67 24.03 -12.75
CA ARG A 363 -4.06 25.35 -12.55
C ARG A 363 -5.05 26.41 -12.02
N ALA A 364 -6.33 26.25 -12.31
CA ALA A 364 -7.39 27.15 -11.86
C ALA A 364 -7.90 26.84 -10.45
N ILE A 365 -7.63 25.65 -9.91
CA ILE A 365 -8.09 25.25 -8.57
C ILE A 365 -7.25 25.97 -7.50
N PRO A 366 -7.87 26.73 -6.59
CA PRO A 366 -7.15 27.28 -5.45
C PRO A 366 -6.57 26.16 -4.58
N ALA A 367 -5.30 26.26 -4.20
CA ALA A 367 -4.62 25.26 -3.37
C ALA A 367 -5.40 24.88 -2.10
N ARG A 368 -6.13 25.82 -1.51
CA ARG A 368 -7.00 25.60 -0.33
C ARG A 368 -8.11 24.58 -0.58
N LEU A 369 -8.70 24.59 -1.78
CA LEU A 369 -9.78 23.67 -2.13
C LEU A 369 -9.22 22.26 -2.37
N ALA A 370 -8.08 22.15 -3.05
CA ALA A 370 -7.41 20.88 -3.30
C ALA A 370 -7.00 20.18 -1.99
N THR A 371 -6.41 20.92 -1.05
CA THR A 371 -6.01 20.37 0.26
C THR A 371 -7.22 19.85 1.04
N ARG A 372 -8.35 20.57 1.02
CA ARG A 372 -9.60 20.09 1.65
C ARG A 372 -10.17 18.83 1.02
N GLN A 373 -10.09 18.70 -0.30
CA GLN A 373 -10.53 17.47 -0.99
C GLN A 373 -9.65 16.27 -0.64
N LEU A 374 -8.34 16.45 -0.59
CA LEU A 374 -7.41 15.40 -0.14
C LEU A 374 -7.67 15.01 1.32
N ALA A 375 -7.86 16.00 2.19
CA ALA A 375 -8.20 15.74 3.60
C ALA A 375 -9.51 14.93 3.73
N ALA A 376 -10.51 15.25 2.93
CA ALA A 376 -11.78 14.51 2.93
C ALA A 376 -11.63 13.06 2.46
N ILE A 377 -10.69 12.77 1.52
CA ILE A 377 -10.42 11.41 1.06
C ILE A 377 -9.65 10.60 2.10
N TRP A 378 -8.66 11.22 2.77
CA TRP A 378 -7.74 10.52 3.66
C TRP A 378 -8.23 10.41 5.10
N ASN A 379 -9.08 11.35 5.55
CA ASN A 379 -9.60 11.41 6.93
C ASN A 379 -11.07 10.95 7.06
N ALA A 380 -11.73 10.56 5.97
CA ALA A 380 -13.15 10.18 5.96
C ALA A 380 -13.41 8.75 6.46
#